data_2a269f6edfd62a826fcc66a57f4f5544
#
_entry.id   2a269f6edfd62a826fcc66a57f4f5544
#
_cell.length_a   1.000
_cell.length_b   1.000
_cell.length_c   1.000
_cell.angle_alpha   90.00
_cell.angle_beta   90.00
_cell.angle_gamma   90.00
#
_symmetry.space_group_name_H-M   'P 1'
#
loop_
_entity.id
_entity.type
_entity.pdbx_description
1 polymer ?
#
loop_
_entity_poly.entity_id
_entity_poly.type
_entity_poly.pdbx_seq_one_letter_code
_entity_poly.pdbx_strand_id
1 'polypeptide(L)'
;MIVTVDRPGTPQGRIKARIEEVGEEAGRLAAAHLGGRMPQVRVLVSDRMGMVRAFVRSTLDLVEADSFKRRSVDTVKMWRGSHNTLGVTVPDRRGALVVINGVPHGTDRAKLDATLIHELGHTVQVGSPQARARYRTYVRQQLGLEPFDEDVVGSYLRLMQIHEQQAANLEVLARRLGRGRRGTAA
;
A
#
# COMPACT_ATOMS: atom_id res chain seq x y z
N MET A 1 -13.15 5.18 0.97
CA MET A 1 -12.15 4.18 1.41
C MET A 1 -12.83 3.11 2.24
N ILE A 2 -12.43 1.81 2.11
CA ILE A 2 -12.97 0.69 2.92
C ILE A 2 -11.81 0.14 3.77
N VAL A 3 -12.01 0.05 5.08
CA VAL A 3 -11.00 -0.45 6.02
C VAL A 3 -11.46 -1.78 6.63
N THR A 4 -10.62 -2.80 6.53
CA THR A 4 -10.88 -4.15 7.06
C THR A 4 -9.74 -4.60 7.97
N VAL A 5 -10.00 -5.61 8.81
CA VAL A 5 -9.02 -6.22 9.72
C VAL A 5 -8.97 -7.70 9.42
N ASP A 6 -7.79 -8.26 9.26
CA ASP A 6 -7.60 -9.69 8.97
C ASP A 6 -7.96 -10.56 10.20
N ARG A 7 -7.55 -10.10 11.38
CA ARG A 7 -7.87 -10.75 12.67
C ARG A 7 -8.40 -9.71 13.64
N PRO A 8 -9.65 -9.77 14.06
CA PRO A 8 -10.17 -8.85 15.06
C PRO A 8 -9.48 -9.08 16.41
N GLY A 9 -8.73 -8.07 16.84
CA GLY A 9 -8.05 -8.04 18.13
C GLY A 9 -7.79 -6.60 18.55
N THR A 10 -7.57 -6.35 19.86
CA THR A 10 -7.55 -5.01 20.43
C THR A 10 -6.55 -4.03 19.78
N PRO A 11 -5.30 -4.42 19.42
CA PRO A 11 -4.38 -3.50 18.73
C PRO A 11 -4.87 -3.13 17.33
N GLN A 12 -5.32 -4.13 16.56
CA GLN A 12 -5.77 -3.92 15.16
C GLN A 12 -7.07 -3.11 15.10
N GLY A 13 -7.97 -3.29 16.07
CA GLY A 13 -9.21 -2.50 16.18
C GLY A 13 -8.93 -1.01 16.38
N ARG A 14 -7.95 -0.65 17.22
CA ARG A 14 -7.53 0.74 17.42
C ARG A 14 -6.89 1.34 16.17
N ILE A 15 -6.06 0.57 15.47
CA ILE A 15 -5.44 0.98 14.23
C ILE A 15 -6.52 1.23 13.17
N LYS A 16 -7.47 0.29 13.02
CA LYS A 16 -8.61 0.44 12.11
C LYS A 16 -9.38 1.73 12.40
N ALA A 17 -9.77 1.95 13.67
CA ALA A 17 -10.51 3.14 14.07
C ALA A 17 -9.73 4.44 13.73
N ARG A 18 -8.40 4.46 13.94
CA ARG A 18 -7.59 5.61 13.57
C ARG A 18 -7.55 5.83 12.07
N ILE A 19 -7.40 4.77 11.28
CA ILE A 19 -7.42 4.86 9.81
C ILE A 19 -8.77 5.35 9.31
N GLU A 20 -9.88 4.90 9.89
CA GLU A 20 -11.23 5.39 9.56
C GLU A 20 -11.42 6.86 9.93
N GLU A 21 -10.80 7.31 11.02
CA GLU A 21 -10.84 8.71 11.46
C GLU A 21 -10.13 9.65 10.49
N VAL A 22 -8.92 9.29 10.03
CA VAL A 22 -8.04 10.21 9.28
C VAL A 22 -7.82 9.86 7.82
N GLY A 23 -8.22 8.67 7.37
CA GLY A 23 -7.82 8.15 6.08
C GLY A 23 -8.34 8.95 4.88
N GLU A 24 -9.55 9.53 4.96
CA GLU A 24 -10.05 10.40 3.89
C GLU A 24 -9.27 11.71 3.81
N GLU A 25 -8.90 12.27 4.95
CA GLU A 25 -8.07 13.47 5.02
C GLU A 25 -6.66 13.19 4.49
N ALA A 26 -6.05 12.08 4.92
CA ALA A 26 -4.74 11.64 4.44
C ALA A 26 -4.75 11.43 2.92
N GLY A 27 -5.78 10.78 2.39
CA GLY A 27 -5.95 10.58 0.95
C GLY A 27 -6.08 11.89 0.17
N ARG A 28 -6.84 12.85 0.67
CA ARG A 28 -6.96 14.18 0.03
C ARG A 28 -5.62 14.92 0.04
N LEU A 29 -4.88 14.88 1.15
CA LEU A 29 -3.56 15.51 1.25
C LEU A 29 -2.56 14.87 0.29
N ALA A 30 -2.51 13.53 0.22
CA ALA A 30 -1.65 12.81 -0.71
C ALA A 30 -1.98 13.15 -2.18
N ALA A 31 -3.26 13.10 -2.55
CA ALA A 31 -3.71 13.42 -3.91
C ALA A 31 -3.40 14.87 -4.30
N ALA A 32 -3.63 15.83 -3.39
CA ALA A 32 -3.35 17.24 -3.64
C ALA A 32 -1.84 17.49 -3.80
N HIS A 33 -1.00 16.85 -2.98
CA HIS A 33 0.46 17.03 -3.03
C HIS A 33 1.06 16.44 -4.30
N LEU A 34 0.58 15.27 -4.74
CA LEU A 34 1.09 14.57 -5.92
C LEU A 34 0.42 15.01 -7.22
N GLY A 35 -0.56 15.90 -7.17
CA GLY A 35 -1.29 16.38 -8.36
C GLY A 35 -2.11 15.29 -9.05
N GLY A 36 -2.56 14.27 -8.31
CA GLY A 36 -3.28 13.12 -8.84
C GLY A 36 -4.70 12.97 -8.27
N ARG A 37 -5.34 11.87 -8.65
CA ARG A 37 -6.65 11.48 -8.11
C ARG A 37 -6.50 10.22 -7.25
N MET A 38 -7.17 10.20 -6.09
CA MET A 38 -7.25 9.03 -5.26
C MET A 38 -8.13 7.97 -5.94
N PRO A 39 -7.60 6.77 -6.23
CA PRO A 39 -8.42 5.68 -6.75
C PRO A 39 -9.35 5.11 -5.66
N GLN A 40 -10.12 4.09 -5.99
CA GLN A 40 -10.78 3.30 -4.95
C GLN A 40 -9.73 2.60 -4.10
N VAL A 41 -9.76 2.80 -2.79
CA VAL A 41 -8.76 2.24 -1.85
C VAL A 41 -9.44 1.28 -0.88
N ARG A 42 -8.85 0.09 -0.77
CA ARG A 42 -9.11 -0.85 0.33
C ARG A 42 -7.90 -0.87 1.24
N VAL A 43 -8.11 -0.72 2.54
CA VAL A 43 -7.06 -0.83 3.54
C VAL A 43 -7.28 -2.08 4.36
N LEU A 44 -6.27 -2.93 4.47
CA LEU A 44 -6.25 -4.12 5.30
C LEU A 44 -5.25 -3.92 6.43
N VAL A 45 -5.72 -4.03 7.67
CA VAL A 45 -4.83 -4.08 8.84
C VAL A 45 -4.55 -5.54 9.18
N SER A 46 -3.30 -5.92 9.22
CA SER A 46 -2.89 -7.31 9.44
C SER A 46 -1.58 -7.39 10.25
N ASP A 47 -1.12 -8.60 10.52
CA ASP A 47 0.27 -8.85 10.93
C ASP A 47 1.21 -8.93 9.71
N ARG A 48 2.50 -9.09 9.95
CA ARG A 48 3.51 -9.19 8.88
C ARG A 48 3.24 -10.35 7.91
N MET A 49 2.82 -11.50 8.42
CA MET A 49 2.53 -12.66 7.56
C MET A 49 1.27 -12.44 6.74
N GLY A 50 0.21 -11.88 7.34
CA GLY A 50 -1.01 -11.51 6.62
C GLY A 50 -0.75 -10.44 5.57
N MET A 51 0.12 -9.46 5.85
CA MET A 51 0.56 -8.46 4.87
C MET A 51 1.22 -9.11 3.65
N VAL A 52 2.18 -10.03 3.86
CA VAL A 52 2.84 -10.74 2.74
C VAL A 52 1.83 -11.58 1.94
N ARG A 53 0.92 -12.30 2.62
CA ARG A 53 -0.12 -13.09 1.93
C ARG A 53 -1.05 -12.21 1.11
N ALA A 54 -1.50 -11.08 1.66
CA ALA A 54 -2.38 -10.15 0.96
C ALA A 54 -1.69 -9.54 -0.26
N PHE A 55 -0.42 -9.13 -0.11
CA PHE A 55 0.41 -8.63 -1.20
C PHE A 55 0.54 -9.66 -2.32
N VAL A 56 1.01 -10.87 -2.00
CA VAL A 56 1.20 -11.96 -2.98
C VAL A 56 -0.11 -12.27 -3.69
N ARG A 57 -1.20 -12.46 -2.94
CA ARG A 57 -2.51 -12.75 -3.52
C ARG A 57 -2.97 -11.67 -4.48
N SER A 58 -2.93 -10.40 -4.06
CA SER A 58 -3.38 -9.29 -4.91
C SER A 58 -2.53 -9.15 -6.17
N THR A 59 -1.21 -9.32 -6.04
CA THR A 59 -0.27 -9.30 -7.18
C THR A 59 -0.56 -10.42 -8.16
N LEU A 60 -0.71 -11.66 -7.68
CA LEU A 60 -0.99 -12.82 -8.54
C LEU A 60 -2.38 -12.73 -9.21
N ASP A 61 -3.37 -12.16 -8.51
CA ASP A 61 -4.69 -11.91 -9.08
C ASP A 61 -4.66 -10.84 -10.18
N LEU A 62 -3.83 -9.81 -10.02
CA LEU A 62 -3.68 -8.74 -10.99
C LEU A 62 -3.01 -9.22 -12.29
N VAL A 63 -2.01 -10.09 -12.19
CA VAL A 63 -1.29 -10.64 -13.34
C VAL A 63 -1.93 -11.90 -13.92
N GLU A 64 -3.06 -12.33 -13.35
CA GLU A 64 -3.80 -13.52 -13.79
C GLU A 64 -2.93 -14.79 -13.79
N ALA A 65 -2.05 -14.93 -12.78
CA ALA A 65 -1.18 -16.07 -12.66
C ALA A 65 -1.97 -17.37 -12.48
N ASP A 66 -1.55 -18.41 -13.18
CA ASP A 66 -2.14 -19.74 -13.07
C ASP A 66 -1.89 -20.41 -11.70
N SER A 67 -2.51 -21.56 -11.48
CA SER A 67 -2.39 -22.28 -10.22
C SER A 67 -0.98 -22.82 -9.93
N PHE A 68 -0.19 -23.10 -10.98
CA PHE A 68 1.20 -23.56 -10.84
C PHE A 68 2.08 -22.40 -10.34
N LYS A 69 2.02 -21.24 -11.01
CA LYS A 69 2.77 -20.05 -10.59
C LYS A 69 2.36 -19.59 -9.19
N ARG A 70 1.06 -19.67 -8.84
CA ARG A 70 0.60 -19.34 -7.49
C ARG A 70 1.25 -20.21 -6.42
N ARG A 71 1.49 -21.49 -6.70
CA ARG A 71 2.18 -22.40 -5.76
C ARG A 71 3.68 -22.20 -5.73
N SER A 72 4.29 -21.74 -6.82
CA SER A 72 5.75 -21.56 -6.94
C SER A 72 6.29 -20.29 -6.27
N VAL A 73 5.41 -19.33 -5.91
CA VAL A 73 5.84 -18.12 -5.21
C VAL A 73 6.25 -18.42 -3.78
N ASP A 74 7.51 -18.18 -3.48
CA ASP A 74 8.07 -18.40 -2.14
C ASP A 74 7.65 -17.30 -1.16
N THR A 75 6.47 -17.50 -0.54
CA THR A 75 5.93 -16.59 0.47
C THR A 75 6.86 -16.45 1.70
N VAL A 76 7.63 -17.51 2.03
CA VAL A 76 8.55 -17.49 3.18
C VAL A 76 9.74 -16.58 2.88
N LYS A 77 10.28 -16.63 1.66
CA LYS A 77 11.37 -15.74 1.23
C LYS A 77 10.92 -14.28 1.25
N MET A 78 9.74 -13.99 0.73
CA MET A 78 9.14 -12.65 0.77
C MET A 78 8.89 -12.19 2.21
N TRP A 79 8.40 -13.07 3.07
CA TRP A 79 8.20 -12.77 4.48
C TRP A 79 9.51 -12.41 5.19
N ARG A 80 10.61 -13.15 4.93
CA ARG A 80 11.94 -12.81 5.48
C ARG A 80 12.41 -11.43 5.04
N GLY A 81 12.20 -11.05 3.78
CA GLY A 81 12.55 -9.73 3.26
C GLY A 81 11.70 -8.57 3.82
N SER A 82 10.55 -8.85 4.46
CA SER A 82 9.60 -7.83 4.92
C SER A 82 9.78 -7.40 6.39
N HIS A 83 10.95 -7.62 6.99
CA HIS A 83 11.17 -7.38 8.44
C HIS A 83 10.80 -5.97 8.90
N ASN A 84 11.18 -4.96 8.16
CA ASN A 84 10.97 -3.55 8.52
C ASN A 84 9.80 -2.91 7.77
N THR A 85 9.03 -3.69 7.03
CA THR A 85 7.92 -3.16 6.24
C THR A 85 6.73 -2.84 7.15
N LEU A 86 6.36 -1.57 7.19
CA LEU A 86 5.26 -1.04 8.00
C LEU A 86 3.92 -1.07 7.26
N GLY A 87 3.98 -0.91 5.95
CA GLY A 87 2.85 -0.97 5.04
C GLY A 87 3.31 -1.41 3.66
N VAL A 88 2.38 -1.69 2.79
CA VAL A 88 2.62 -1.95 1.37
C VAL A 88 1.39 -1.61 0.56
N THR A 89 1.59 -0.98 -0.59
CA THR A 89 0.54 -0.68 -1.56
C THR A 89 0.74 -1.49 -2.82
N VAL A 90 -0.33 -2.10 -3.29
CA VAL A 90 -0.34 -2.85 -4.55
C VAL A 90 -1.58 -2.47 -5.36
N PRO A 91 -1.44 -2.27 -6.69
CA PRO A 91 -2.60 -2.11 -7.55
C PRO A 91 -3.51 -3.32 -7.45
N ASP A 92 -4.80 -3.07 -7.53
CA ASP A 92 -5.81 -4.12 -7.55
C ASP A 92 -6.74 -3.89 -8.78
N ARG A 93 -7.60 -4.85 -9.11
CA ARG A 93 -8.47 -4.76 -10.29
C ARG A 93 -9.36 -3.52 -10.30
N ARG A 94 -9.77 -3.01 -9.13
CA ARG A 94 -10.70 -1.87 -9.00
C ARG A 94 -10.05 -0.59 -8.46
N GLY A 95 -8.76 -0.65 -8.11
CA GLY A 95 -8.08 0.50 -7.50
C GLY A 95 -6.73 0.12 -6.88
N ALA A 96 -6.60 0.26 -5.57
CA ALA A 96 -5.41 -0.15 -4.84
C ALA A 96 -5.77 -0.83 -3.51
N LEU A 97 -4.95 -1.79 -3.12
CA LEU A 97 -4.93 -2.39 -1.80
C LEU A 97 -3.73 -1.83 -1.02
N VAL A 98 -4.02 -1.21 0.12
CA VAL A 98 -3.03 -0.84 1.13
C VAL A 98 -3.08 -1.87 2.24
N VAL A 99 -1.96 -2.44 2.62
CA VAL A 99 -1.88 -3.35 3.77
C VAL A 99 -0.97 -2.74 4.81
N ILE A 100 -1.49 -2.52 6.01
CA ILE A 100 -0.74 -1.99 7.15
C ILE A 100 -0.39 -3.14 8.10
N ASN A 101 0.92 -3.28 8.38
CA ASN A 101 1.38 -4.18 9.43
C ASN A 101 1.11 -3.55 10.78
N GLY A 102 0.05 -3.98 11.46
CA GLY A 102 -0.40 -3.36 12.71
C GLY A 102 0.56 -3.56 13.88
N VAL A 103 1.38 -4.62 13.87
CA VAL A 103 2.23 -4.96 15.02
C VAL A 103 3.26 -3.88 15.36
N PRO A 104 4.05 -3.33 14.41
CA PRO A 104 5.06 -2.33 14.73
C PRO A 104 4.50 -0.95 15.12
N HIS A 105 3.22 -0.71 14.88
CA HIS A 105 2.59 0.56 15.22
C HIS A 105 2.12 0.61 16.69
N GLY A 106 1.63 -0.52 17.22
CA GLY A 106 1.16 -0.57 18.61
C GLY A 106 0.19 0.55 18.95
N THR A 107 0.62 1.49 19.80
CA THR A 107 -0.12 2.70 20.18
C THR A 107 0.44 3.98 19.57
N ASP A 108 1.50 3.90 18.76
CA ASP A 108 2.15 5.07 18.15
C ASP A 108 1.31 5.59 16.97
N ARG A 109 0.46 6.57 17.25
CA ARG A 109 -0.40 7.21 16.27
C ARG A 109 0.40 7.99 15.22
N ALA A 110 1.49 8.65 15.62
CA ALA A 110 2.27 9.46 14.70
C ALA A 110 2.94 8.58 13.64
N LYS A 111 3.49 7.44 14.06
CA LYS A 111 4.05 6.43 13.17
C LYS A 111 3.00 5.84 12.23
N LEU A 112 1.81 5.54 12.74
CA LEU A 112 0.70 5.04 11.93
C LEU A 112 0.24 6.07 10.89
N ASP A 113 0.07 7.33 11.29
CA ASP A 113 -0.36 8.42 10.42
C ASP A 113 0.67 8.66 9.30
N ALA A 114 1.97 8.62 9.62
CA ALA A 114 3.05 8.73 8.64
C ALA A 114 3.02 7.56 7.65
N THR A 115 2.93 6.32 8.13
CA THR A 115 2.82 5.14 7.26
C THR A 115 1.57 5.22 6.38
N LEU A 116 0.42 5.60 6.95
CA LEU A 116 -0.82 5.68 6.20
C LEU A 116 -0.73 6.68 5.04
N ILE A 117 -0.23 7.89 5.27
CA ILE A 117 -0.13 8.91 4.23
C ILE A 117 0.90 8.54 3.17
N HIS A 118 2.00 7.87 3.55
CA HIS A 118 3.01 7.29 2.66
C HIS A 118 2.35 6.28 1.70
N GLU A 119 1.65 5.30 2.25
CA GLU A 119 0.97 4.26 1.45
C GLU A 119 -0.15 4.83 0.58
N LEU A 120 -0.88 5.83 1.08
CA LEU A 120 -1.89 6.53 0.26
C LEU A 120 -1.25 7.34 -0.86
N GLY A 121 -0.02 7.83 -0.70
CA GLY A 121 0.79 8.38 -1.77
C GLY A 121 1.01 7.36 -2.90
N HIS A 122 1.43 6.16 -2.54
CA HIS A 122 1.57 5.08 -3.52
C HIS A 122 0.25 4.74 -4.22
N THR A 123 -0.91 4.84 -3.55
CA THR A 123 -2.19 4.60 -4.23
C THR A 123 -2.46 5.61 -5.35
N VAL A 124 -2.08 6.87 -5.16
CA VAL A 124 -2.18 7.90 -6.22
C VAL A 124 -1.27 7.56 -7.38
N GLN A 125 -0.03 7.17 -7.10
CA GLN A 125 1.00 6.84 -8.09
C GLN A 125 0.63 5.61 -8.95
N VAL A 126 0.06 4.55 -8.33
CA VAL A 126 -0.32 3.33 -9.03
C VAL A 126 -1.76 3.32 -9.54
N GLY A 127 -2.55 4.35 -9.21
CA GLY A 127 -3.99 4.40 -9.47
C GLY A 127 -4.37 4.57 -10.93
N SER A 128 -3.47 5.07 -11.80
CA SER A 128 -3.76 5.26 -13.21
C SER A 128 -3.73 3.93 -13.98
N PRO A 129 -4.51 3.81 -15.07
CA PRO A 129 -4.46 2.61 -15.93
C PRO A 129 -3.05 2.32 -16.45
N GLN A 130 -2.30 3.36 -16.82
CA GLN A 130 -0.93 3.25 -17.33
C GLN A 130 0.03 2.73 -16.25
N ALA A 131 -0.06 3.24 -15.02
CA ALA A 131 0.77 2.78 -13.91
C ALA A 131 0.48 1.31 -13.58
N ARG A 132 -0.79 0.90 -13.58
CA ARG A 132 -1.19 -0.50 -13.39
C ARG A 132 -0.67 -1.41 -14.49
N ALA A 133 -0.73 -0.96 -15.76
CA ALA A 133 -0.18 -1.72 -16.88
C ALA A 133 1.33 -1.94 -16.72
N ARG A 134 2.10 -0.89 -16.38
CA ARG A 134 3.54 -1.00 -16.12
C ARG A 134 3.87 -1.96 -14.98
N TYR A 135 3.14 -1.85 -13.86
CA TYR A 135 3.29 -2.77 -12.74
C TYR A 135 3.02 -4.22 -13.17
N ARG A 136 1.93 -4.45 -13.91
CA ARG A 136 1.56 -5.78 -14.41
C ARG A 136 2.65 -6.37 -15.31
N THR A 137 3.16 -5.61 -16.28
CA THR A 137 4.27 -6.05 -17.17
C THR A 137 5.50 -6.40 -16.35
N TYR A 138 5.93 -5.50 -15.44
CA TYR A 138 7.05 -5.77 -14.55
C TYR A 138 6.90 -7.08 -13.78
N VAL A 139 5.75 -7.27 -13.11
CA VAL A 139 5.51 -8.48 -12.31
C VAL A 139 5.44 -9.73 -13.19
N ARG A 140 4.83 -9.67 -14.38
CA ARG A 140 4.75 -10.81 -15.31
C ARG A 140 6.13 -11.26 -15.74
N GLN A 141 7.04 -10.32 -16.03
CA GLN A 141 8.44 -10.64 -16.34
C GLN A 141 9.16 -11.24 -15.12
N GLN A 142 9.00 -10.68 -13.93
CA GLN A 142 9.60 -11.23 -12.70
C GLN A 142 9.13 -12.65 -12.36
N LEU A 143 7.92 -13.00 -12.74
CA LEU A 143 7.35 -14.34 -12.57
C LEU A 143 7.62 -15.28 -13.76
N GLY A 144 8.32 -14.82 -14.79
CA GLY A 144 8.55 -15.61 -16.02
C GLY A 144 7.27 -15.94 -16.78
N LEU A 145 6.25 -15.06 -16.69
CA LEU A 145 5.01 -15.13 -17.48
C LEU A 145 5.13 -14.40 -18.81
N GLU A 146 6.16 -13.58 -18.94
CA GLU A 146 6.58 -12.88 -20.17
C GLU A 146 8.10 -12.93 -20.29
N PRO A 147 8.67 -12.80 -21.49
CA PRO A 147 10.11 -12.68 -21.67
C PRO A 147 10.69 -11.55 -20.83
N PHE A 148 11.86 -11.76 -20.24
CA PHE A 148 12.55 -10.74 -19.47
C PHE A 148 13.13 -9.67 -20.40
N ASP A 149 12.86 -8.41 -20.06
CA ASP A 149 13.36 -7.22 -20.76
C ASP A 149 14.02 -6.29 -19.72
N GLU A 150 15.34 -6.17 -19.81
CA GLU A 150 16.14 -5.41 -18.85
C GLU A 150 15.78 -3.91 -18.85
N ASP A 151 15.48 -3.34 -20.03
CA ASP A 151 15.13 -1.92 -20.16
C ASP A 151 13.77 -1.62 -19.50
N VAL A 152 12.80 -2.49 -19.70
CA VAL A 152 11.47 -2.39 -19.07
C VAL A 152 11.59 -2.50 -17.56
N VAL A 153 12.31 -3.51 -17.07
CA VAL A 153 12.52 -3.73 -15.64
C VAL A 153 13.30 -2.57 -15.02
N GLY A 154 14.40 -2.15 -15.64
CA GLY A 154 15.23 -1.05 -15.17
C GLY A 154 14.47 0.28 -15.12
N SER A 155 13.65 0.56 -16.15
CA SER A 155 12.80 1.74 -16.18
C SER A 155 11.75 1.73 -15.06
N TYR A 156 11.14 0.56 -14.80
CA TYR A 156 10.19 0.43 -13.71
C TYR A 156 10.83 0.63 -12.34
N LEU A 157 12.01 0.05 -12.10
CA LEU A 157 12.73 0.21 -10.83
C LEU A 157 13.14 1.66 -10.57
N ARG A 158 13.60 2.39 -11.58
CA ARG A 158 13.87 3.84 -11.46
C ARG A 158 12.62 4.64 -11.11
N LEU A 159 11.48 4.32 -11.74
CA LEU A 159 10.20 4.93 -11.41
C LEU A 159 9.80 4.67 -9.95
N MET A 160 9.99 3.45 -9.46
CA MET A 160 9.71 3.10 -8.05
C MET A 160 10.56 3.90 -7.07
N GLN A 161 11.85 4.13 -7.37
CA GLN A 161 12.70 4.99 -6.51
C GLN A 161 12.17 6.42 -6.43
N ILE A 162 11.70 6.99 -7.53
CA ILE A 162 11.06 8.31 -7.55
C ILE A 162 9.78 8.29 -6.71
N HIS A 163 8.97 7.26 -6.85
CA HIS A 163 7.73 7.11 -6.10
C HIS A 163 7.98 7.00 -4.59
N GLU A 164 8.98 6.22 -4.17
CA GLU A 164 9.39 6.12 -2.76
C GLU A 164 9.80 7.48 -2.18
N GLN A 165 10.64 8.24 -2.91
CA GLN A 165 11.04 9.57 -2.46
C GLN A 165 9.85 10.52 -2.34
N GLN A 166 8.92 10.49 -3.28
CA GLN A 166 7.71 11.30 -3.23
C GLN A 166 6.80 10.91 -2.07
N ALA A 167 6.63 9.60 -1.81
CA ALA A 167 5.84 9.10 -0.70
C ALA A 167 6.47 9.46 0.65
N ALA A 168 7.79 9.35 0.79
CA ALA A 168 8.52 9.77 1.99
C ALA A 168 8.32 11.28 2.28
N ASN A 169 8.30 12.12 1.23
CA ASN A 169 8.04 13.55 1.39
C ASN A 169 6.62 13.86 1.90
N LEU A 170 5.66 12.94 1.74
CA LEU A 170 4.31 13.10 2.29
C LEU A 170 4.25 12.92 3.81
N GLU A 171 5.17 12.18 4.41
CA GLU A 171 5.12 11.84 5.84
C GLU A 171 5.10 13.07 6.75
N VAL A 172 5.72 14.18 6.31
CA VAL A 172 5.67 15.45 7.06
C VAL A 172 4.25 15.99 7.20
N LEU A 173 3.35 15.64 6.28
CA LEU A 173 1.95 16.06 6.30
C LEU A 173 1.12 15.29 7.34
N ALA A 174 1.60 14.13 7.84
CA ALA A 174 0.92 13.35 8.87
C ALA A 174 0.63 14.19 10.12
N ARG A 175 1.47 15.18 10.43
CA ARG A 175 1.28 16.12 11.55
C ARG A 175 -0.02 16.95 11.45
N ARG A 176 -0.63 17.02 10.28
CA ARG A 176 -1.88 17.77 10.03
C ARG A 176 -3.13 16.93 10.31
N LEU A 177 -2.99 15.58 10.27
CA LEU A 177 -4.12 14.66 10.37
C LEU A 177 -4.87 14.78 11.70
N GLY A 178 -6.17 14.90 11.63
CA GLY A 178 -7.07 14.99 12.80
C GLY A 178 -7.06 16.34 13.52
N ARG A 179 -6.32 17.35 13.06
CA ARG A 179 -6.32 18.68 13.69
C ARG A 179 -7.60 19.47 13.37
N GLY A 180 -8.19 19.27 12.20
CA GLY A 180 -9.38 20.01 11.76
C GLY A 180 -10.67 19.67 12.52
N ARG A 181 -10.74 18.52 13.17
CA ARG A 181 -11.94 18.10 13.93
C ARG A 181 -12.01 18.65 15.35
N ARG A 182 -10.93 19.24 15.89
CA ARG A 182 -10.94 19.81 17.25
C ARG A 182 -11.50 21.22 17.32
N GLY A 183 -11.79 21.87 16.19
CA GLY A 183 -12.24 23.27 16.13
C GLY A 183 -13.76 23.48 15.98
N THR A 184 -14.57 22.43 15.88
CA THR A 184 -16.03 22.55 15.64
C THR A 184 -16.90 22.08 16.81
N ALA A 185 -16.32 21.85 17.98
CA ALA A 185 -17.07 21.60 19.22
C ALA A 185 -16.93 22.82 20.15
N ALA A 186 -17.61 23.89 19.80
CA ALA A 186 -17.88 25.04 20.67
C ALA A 186 -19.30 25.54 20.40
#